data_900641af2f5e439ae55e532a0b0d9968
#
_entry.id   900641af2f5e439ae55e532a0b0d9968
#
_cell.length_a   1.000
_cell.length_b   1.000
_cell.length_c   1.000
_cell.angle_alpha   90.00
_cell.angle_beta   90.00
_cell.angle_gamma   90.00
#
_symmetry.space_group_name_H-M   'P 1'
#
loop_
_entity.id
_entity.type
_entity.pdbx_description
1 polymer ?
#
loop_
_entity_poly.entity_id
_entity_poly.type
_entity_poly.pdbx_seq_one_letter_code
_entity_poly.pdbx_strand_id
1 'polypeptide(L)'
;MVLNNLPQMFSFYFPSNFWYDEVVKTWTPFVQRMRLPYETVSDFMNDQVQSVVFPAMNLELSTQQRGQYEVAYYGGKELEPLIDKNLTITMKLTESYLSYWIFWHQIDLFLHYVDNFKYKKPCWMEPVKLAFLSDAGFQLLEFTFWEITPTNTSELKLSYAATVASYNTFDIKLRYNRFDIN
;
A
#
# COMPACT_ATOMS: atom_id res chain seq x y z
N MET A 1 -31.75 -14.97 -3.82
CA MET A 1 -30.52 -15.75 -3.90
C MET A 1 -29.47 -14.95 -3.14
N VAL A 2 -29.14 -15.36 -1.90
CA VAL A 2 -28.12 -14.69 -1.11
C VAL A 2 -26.79 -15.18 -1.68
N LEU A 3 -26.08 -14.32 -2.42
CA LEU A 3 -24.70 -14.58 -2.80
C LEU A 3 -23.90 -14.62 -1.48
N ASN A 4 -23.47 -15.80 -1.10
CA ASN A 4 -22.51 -15.94 -0.01
C ASN A 4 -21.34 -15.01 -0.31
N ASN A 5 -20.88 -14.30 0.71
CA ASN A 5 -19.66 -13.49 0.66
C ASN A 5 -18.48 -14.40 0.28
N LEU A 6 -18.27 -14.56 -1.00
CA LEU A 6 -16.99 -15.10 -1.50
C LEU A 6 -15.90 -14.11 -1.09
N PRO A 7 -14.75 -14.58 -0.62
CA PRO A 7 -13.66 -13.69 -0.30
C PRO A 7 -13.39 -12.81 -1.52
N GLN A 8 -13.44 -11.50 -1.32
CA GLN A 8 -13.17 -10.56 -2.40
C GLN A 8 -11.75 -10.79 -2.91
N MET A 9 -11.67 -11.25 -4.14
CA MET A 9 -10.37 -11.45 -4.78
C MET A 9 -9.85 -10.08 -5.22
N PHE A 10 -8.65 -9.77 -4.80
CA PHE A 10 -7.94 -8.59 -5.24
C PHE A 10 -6.50 -8.95 -5.58
N SER A 11 -5.89 -8.14 -6.41
CA SER A 11 -4.46 -8.18 -6.69
C SER A 11 -3.88 -6.80 -6.46
N PHE A 12 -2.85 -6.72 -5.62
CA PHE A 12 -2.09 -5.51 -5.43
C PHE A 12 -0.75 -5.63 -6.13
N TYR A 13 -0.34 -4.59 -6.82
CA TYR A 13 0.81 -4.64 -7.69
C TYR A 13 1.75 -3.46 -7.47
N PHE A 14 2.98 -3.79 -7.05
CA PHE A 14 4.13 -2.91 -7.12
C PHE A 14 4.81 -3.13 -8.48
N PRO A 15 4.83 -2.14 -9.38
CA PRO A 15 5.52 -2.31 -10.66
C PRO A 15 7.02 -2.48 -10.46
N SER A 16 7.70 -3.06 -11.44
CA SER A 16 9.13 -3.33 -11.35
C SER A 16 9.98 -2.07 -11.16
N ASN A 17 9.55 -0.94 -11.72
CA ASN A 17 10.21 0.35 -11.58
C ASN A 17 9.91 1.08 -10.25
N PHE A 18 9.03 0.51 -9.39
CA PHE A 18 8.80 1.00 -8.03
C PHE A 18 10.07 0.85 -7.17
N TRP A 19 10.82 -0.21 -7.41
CA TRP A 19 12.01 -0.55 -6.64
C TRP A 19 13.25 0.14 -7.23
N TYR A 20 14.06 0.77 -6.38
CA TYR A 20 15.34 1.35 -6.81
C TYR A 20 16.30 0.24 -7.25
N ASP A 21 17.15 0.55 -8.22
CA ASP A 21 18.12 -0.41 -8.76
C ASP A 21 19.01 -1.00 -7.68
N GLU A 22 19.38 -0.22 -6.67
CA GLU A 22 20.18 -0.66 -5.54
C GLU A 22 19.46 -1.71 -4.70
N VAL A 23 18.14 -1.54 -4.47
CA VAL A 23 17.30 -2.52 -3.77
C VAL A 23 17.25 -3.81 -4.57
N VAL A 24 16.95 -3.71 -5.86
CA VAL A 24 16.90 -4.88 -6.75
C VAL A 24 18.21 -5.63 -6.76
N LYS A 25 19.34 -4.96 -6.96
CA LYS A 25 20.68 -5.57 -6.98
C LYS A 25 21.03 -6.26 -5.67
N THR A 26 20.69 -5.63 -4.53
CA THR A 26 21.03 -6.15 -3.21
C THR A 26 20.18 -7.38 -2.86
N TRP A 27 18.88 -7.36 -3.14
CA TRP A 27 17.97 -8.36 -2.60
C TRP A 27 17.61 -9.49 -3.58
N THR A 28 17.78 -9.32 -4.89
CA THR A 28 17.52 -10.39 -5.88
C THR A 28 18.22 -11.71 -5.53
N PRO A 29 19.53 -11.75 -5.14
CA PRO A 29 20.19 -13.01 -4.81
C PRO A 29 19.58 -13.73 -3.60
N PHE A 30 18.98 -12.98 -2.66
CA PHE A 30 18.31 -13.55 -1.48
C PHE A 30 16.95 -14.13 -1.85
N VAL A 31 16.17 -13.38 -2.63
CA VAL A 31 14.84 -13.79 -3.11
C VAL A 31 14.93 -15.05 -3.98
N GLN A 32 15.96 -15.17 -4.81
CA GLN A 32 16.20 -16.34 -5.66
C GLN A 32 16.68 -17.59 -4.87
N ARG A 33 17.21 -17.43 -3.66
CA ARG A 33 17.66 -18.52 -2.79
C ARG A 33 16.60 -19.02 -1.82
N MET A 34 15.42 -18.42 -1.83
CA MET A 34 14.33 -18.87 -0.99
C MET A 34 13.86 -20.28 -1.36
N ARG A 35 13.17 -20.95 -0.45
CA ARG A 35 12.59 -22.27 -0.68
C ARG A 35 11.65 -22.31 -1.89
N LEU A 36 10.91 -21.23 -2.12
CA LEU A 36 10.17 -20.95 -3.35
C LEU A 36 10.85 -19.78 -4.02
N PRO A 37 11.71 -20.02 -5.04
CA PRO A 37 12.47 -18.95 -5.66
C PRO A 37 11.57 -18.06 -6.51
N TYR A 38 11.77 -16.75 -6.38
CA TYR A 38 11.13 -15.73 -7.21
C TYR A 38 12.17 -15.17 -8.19
N GLU A 39 11.73 -14.81 -9.38
CA GLU A 39 12.62 -14.24 -10.39
C GLU A 39 13.03 -12.82 -10.04
N THR A 40 12.08 -12.02 -9.54
CA THR A 40 12.28 -10.60 -9.24
C THR A 40 11.86 -10.25 -7.81
N VAL A 41 12.41 -9.14 -7.29
CA VAL A 41 11.98 -8.56 -6.01
C VAL A 41 10.52 -8.13 -6.07
N SER A 42 10.07 -7.63 -7.23
CA SER A 42 8.68 -7.21 -7.44
C SER A 42 7.70 -8.38 -7.29
N ASP A 43 7.97 -9.51 -7.94
CA ASP A 43 7.12 -10.70 -7.86
C ASP A 43 7.03 -11.23 -6.43
N PHE A 44 8.18 -11.27 -5.76
CA PHE A 44 8.24 -11.65 -4.35
C PHE A 44 7.38 -10.74 -3.48
N MET A 45 7.54 -9.42 -3.59
CA MET A 45 6.83 -8.46 -2.75
C MET A 45 5.33 -8.44 -3.04
N ASN A 46 4.92 -8.60 -4.29
CA ASN A 46 3.51 -8.69 -4.69
C ASN A 46 2.81 -9.91 -4.06
N ASP A 47 3.50 -11.05 -3.98
CA ASP A 47 2.96 -12.27 -3.36
C ASP A 47 2.85 -12.17 -1.82
N GLN A 48 3.60 -11.25 -1.19
CA GLN A 48 3.52 -11.06 0.26
C GLN A 48 2.36 -10.16 0.71
N VAL A 49 1.66 -9.50 -0.20
CA VAL A 49 0.50 -8.66 0.16
C VAL A 49 -0.64 -9.54 0.65
N GLN A 50 -1.09 -9.29 1.88
CA GLN A 50 -2.17 -10.04 2.51
C GLN A 50 -3.50 -9.31 2.49
N SER A 51 -3.48 -8.02 2.78
CA SER A 51 -4.68 -7.19 2.75
C SER A 51 -4.32 -5.74 2.40
N VAL A 52 -5.31 -5.05 1.85
CA VAL A 52 -5.22 -3.63 1.54
C VAL A 52 -6.44 -2.94 2.13
N VAL A 53 -6.23 -1.92 2.94
CA VAL A 53 -7.31 -1.08 3.46
C VAL A 53 -7.47 0.09 2.52
N PHE A 54 -8.61 0.11 1.84
CA PHE A 54 -8.99 1.21 0.96
C PHE A 54 -9.34 2.45 1.79
N PRO A 55 -8.92 3.64 1.40
CA PRO A 55 -9.17 4.86 2.16
C PRO A 55 -10.67 5.15 2.30
N ALA A 56 -11.08 5.58 3.49
CA ALA A 56 -12.44 6.02 3.75
C ALA A 56 -12.66 7.43 3.19
N MET A 57 -13.84 7.64 2.65
CA MET A 57 -14.30 8.97 2.26
C MET A 57 -15.08 9.58 3.44
N ASN A 58 -14.54 10.61 4.05
CA ASN A 58 -15.19 11.36 5.11
C ASN A 58 -15.79 12.66 4.54
N LEU A 59 -17.10 12.78 4.58
CA LEU A 59 -17.80 13.99 4.17
C LEU A 59 -18.13 14.82 5.42
N GLU A 60 -17.44 15.94 5.58
CA GLU A 60 -17.77 16.90 6.63
C GLU A 60 -18.96 17.77 6.16
N LEU A 61 -20.05 17.68 6.89
CA LEU A 61 -21.22 18.54 6.68
C LEU A 61 -21.06 19.80 7.53
N SER A 62 -21.28 20.95 6.92
CA SER A 62 -21.46 22.20 7.65
C SER A 62 -22.94 22.30 8.07
N THR A 63 -23.18 22.49 9.36
CA THR A 63 -24.53 22.66 9.88
C THR A 63 -24.81 24.13 10.19
N GLN A 64 -25.97 24.61 9.84
CA GLN A 64 -26.46 25.95 10.17
C GLN A 64 -27.80 25.86 10.88
N GLN A 65 -27.90 26.50 12.04
CA GLN A 65 -29.15 26.59 12.74
C GLN A 65 -30.03 27.69 12.09
N ARG A 66 -31.22 27.29 11.59
CA ARG A 66 -32.21 28.22 11.06
C ARG A 66 -33.46 28.14 11.90
N GLY A 67 -33.59 29.03 12.89
CA GLY A 67 -34.71 29.01 13.84
C GLY A 67 -34.67 27.75 14.71
N GLN A 68 -35.70 26.92 14.62
CA GLN A 68 -35.80 25.64 15.36
C GLN A 68 -35.25 24.44 14.63
N TYR A 69 -34.75 24.61 13.40
CA TYR A 69 -34.23 23.53 12.56
C TYR A 69 -32.75 23.67 12.32
N GLU A 70 -32.07 22.53 12.39
CA GLU A 70 -30.67 22.41 11.94
C GLU A 70 -30.65 21.93 10.48
N VAL A 71 -30.03 22.71 9.62
CA VAL A 71 -29.89 22.36 8.20
C VAL A 71 -28.43 22.01 7.95
N ALA A 72 -28.19 20.79 7.48
CA ALA A 72 -26.88 20.34 7.04
C ALA A 72 -26.70 20.60 5.54
N TYR A 73 -25.58 21.13 5.14
CA TYR A 73 -25.21 21.34 3.74
C TYR A 73 -23.71 21.08 3.55
N TYR A 74 -23.34 20.77 2.30
CA TYR A 74 -21.93 20.67 1.97
C TYR A 74 -21.33 22.09 2.03
N GLY A 75 -20.50 22.33 3.04
CA GLY A 75 -19.68 23.54 3.07
C GLY A 75 -18.75 23.51 1.86
N GLY A 76 -18.60 24.60 1.14
CA GLY A 76 -17.88 24.71 -0.14
C GLY A 76 -16.38 24.39 -0.11
N LYS A 77 -15.99 23.38 0.66
CA LYS A 77 -14.66 22.77 0.61
C LYS A 77 -14.60 21.82 -0.59
N GLU A 78 -13.55 21.92 -1.34
CA GLU A 78 -13.25 20.99 -2.43
C GLU A 78 -13.22 19.54 -1.91
N LEU A 79 -13.64 18.60 -2.73
CA LEU A 79 -13.68 17.16 -2.41
C LEU A 79 -12.30 16.59 -2.02
N GLU A 80 -11.22 17.21 -2.46
CA GLU A 80 -9.84 16.76 -2.22
C GLU A 80 -9.44 16.62 -0.75
N PRO A 81 -9.81 17.54 0.17
CA PRO A 81 -9.51 17.37 1.58
C PRO A 81 -10.36 16.32 2.29
N LEU A 82 -11.45 15.85 1.67
CA LEU A 82 -12.44 14.97 2.27
C LEU A 82 -12.10 13.48 2.15
N ILE A 83 -11.13 13.15 1.30
CA ILE A 83 -10.70 11.75 1.09
C ILE A 83 -9.45 11.51 1.92
N ASP A 84 -9.49 10.48 2.78
CA ASP A 84 -8.28 9.98 3.42
C ASP A 84 -7.34 9.45 2.34
N LYS A 85 -6.24 10.15 2.11
CA LYS A 85 -5.25 9.82 1.07
C LYS A 85 -4.23 8.76 1.55
N ASN A 86 -4.54 8.01 2.58
CA ASN A 86 -3.68 6.97 3.10
C ASN A 86 -4.14 5.58 2.63
N LEU A 87 -3.21 4.84 2.06
CA LEU A 87 -3.37 3.44 1.70
C LEU A 87 -2.59 2.61 2.71
N THR A 88 -3.27 1.71 3.42
CA THR A 88 -2.62 0.80 4.35
C THR A 88 -2.56 -0.59 3.74
N ILE A 89 -1.36 -1.14 3.65
CA ILE A 89 -1.08 -2.46 3.06
C ILE A 89 -0.51 -3.34 4.15
N THR A 90 -1.16 -4.46 4.44
CA THR A 90 -0.65 -5.47 5.35
C THR A 90 0.11 -6.52 4.56
N MET A 91 1.35 -6.76 4.92
CA MET A 91 2.24 -7.71 4.27
C MET A 91 2.63 -8.85 5.22
N LYS A 92 2.84 -10.04 4.66
CA LYS A 92 3.37 -11.18 5.41
C LYS A 92 4.85 -10.97 5.72
N LEU A 93 5.24 -11.29 6.94
CA LEU A 93 6.65 -11.45 7.30
C LEU A 93 7.11 -12.83 6.84
N THR A 94 8.06 -12.84 5.95
CA THR A 94 8.68 -14.06 5.43
C THR A 94 9.82 -14.55 6.32
N GLU A 95 10.40 -15.69 5.96
CA GLU A 95 11.64 -16.19 6.57
C GLU A 95 12.71 -15.08 6.57
N SER A 96 13.39 -14.93 7.68
CA SER A 96 14.41 -13.88 7.90
C SER A 96 13.88 -12.45 7.78
N TYR A 97 12.56 -12.25 7.81
CA TYR A 97 11.93 -10.92 7.70
C TYR A 97 12.30 -10.17 6.41
N LEU A 98 12.54 -10.92 5.33
CA LEU A 98 13.07 -10.39 4.09
C LEU A 98 12.17 -9.32 3.47
N SER A 99 10.84 -9.53 3.46
CA SER A 99 9.86 -8.56 2.97
C SER A 99 9.94 -7.21 3.70
N TYR A 100 10.15 -7.25 5.02
CA TYR A 100 10.32 -6.04 5.84
C TYR A 100 11.61 -5.29 5.47
N TRP A 101 12.74 -6.00 5.37
CA TRP A 101 14.04 -5.38 5.09
C TRP A 101 14.13 -4.82 3.67
N ILE A 102 13.51 -5.46 2.69
CA ILE A 102 13.42 -4.94 1.32
C ILE A 102 12.69 -3.60 1.32
N PHE A 103 11.54 -3.54 1.99
CA PHE A 103 10.75 -2.31 2.03
C PHE A 103 11.43 -1.22 2.85
N TRP A 104 12.06 -1.59 3.96
CA TRP A 104 12.85 -0.65 4.77
C TRP A 104 14.00 -0.04 3.97
N HIS A 105 14.74 -0.85 3.21
CA HIS A 105 15.82 -0.35 2.34
C HIS A 105 15.28 0.58 1.23
N GLN A 106 14.12 0.28 0.67
CA GLN A 106 13.45 1.15 -0.30
C GLN A 106 13.12 2.52 0.30
N ILE A 107 12.60 2.57 1.54
CA ILE A 107 12.30 3.82 2.22
C ILE A 107 13.58 4.59 2.55
N ASP A 108 14.61 3.91 3.04
CA ASP A 108 15.90 4.53 3.37
C ASP A 108 16.52 5.23 2.16
N LEU A 109 16.55 4.55 1.01
CA LEU A 109 17.00 5.16 -0.24
C LEU A 109 16.09 6.31 -0.69
N PHE A 110 14.78 6.16 -0.55
CA PHE A 110 13.86 7.24 -0.90
C PHE A 110 14.17 8.51 -0.09
N LEU A 111 14.36 8.40 1.22
CA LEU A 111 14.72 9.52 2.09
C LEU A 111 16.06 10.13 1.69
N HIS A 112 17.06 9.30 1.41
CA HIS A 112 18.37 9.78 0.93
C HIS A 112 18.29 10.51 -0.42
N TYR A 113 17.43 10.10 -1.33
CA TYR A 113 17.23 10.76 -2.61
C TYR A 113 16.45 12.06 -2.48
N VAL A 114 15.51 12.15 -1.54
CA VAL A 114 14.76 13.39 -1.27
C VAL A 114 15.64 14.44 -0.62
N ASP A 115 16.49 14.07 0.33
CA ASP A 115 17.41 14.99 1.01
C ASP A 115 18.55 15.49 0.12
N ASN A 116 18.96 14.69 -0.85
CA ASN A 116 19.98 15.06 -1.81
C ASN A 116 19.41 15.79 -3.03
N PHE A 117 19.15 17.08 -2.92
CA PHE A 117 18.75 17.98 -4.03
C PHE A 117 19.64 17.93 -5.28
N LYS A 118 20.78 17.24 -5.22
CA LYS A 118 21.69 17.03 -6.37
C LYS A 118 21.12 16.06 -7.41
N TYR A 119 20.21 15.19 -7.02
CA TYR A 119 19.58 14.25 -7.92
C TYR A 119 18.18 14.76 -8.23
N LYS A 120 17.93 15.18 -9.47
CA LYS A 120 16.61 15.58 -10.00
C LYS A 120 15.63 14.37 -10.03
N LYS A 121 15.51 13.61 -8.94
CA LYS A 121 14.52 12.53 -8.84
C LYS A 121 13.22 13.09 -8.29
N PRO A 122 12.08 12.57 -8.73
CA PRO A 122 10.78 13.01 -8.24
C PRO A 122 10.67 12.78 -6.73
N CYS A 123 9.96 13.67 -6.04
CA CYS A 123 9.65 13.56 -4.61
C CYS A 123 8.67 12.42 -4.29
N TRP A 124 8.33 11.61 -5.27
CA TRP A 124 7.33 10.55 -5.17
C TRP A 124 7.88 9.24 -5.74
N MET A 125 7.40 8.14 -5.17
CA MET A 125 7.60 6.80 -5.72
C MET A 125 6.69 6.59 -6.94
N GLU A 126 7.00 5.57 -7.72
CA GLU A 126 6.18 5.13 -8.85
C GLU A 126 4.79 4.70 -8.40
N PRO A 127 3.78 4.81 -9.28
CA PRO A 127 2.41 4.46 -8.94
C PRO A 127 2.25 2.98 -8.62
N VAL A 128 1.34 2.69 -7.67
CA VAL A 128 0.95 1.32 -7.35
C VAL A 128 -0.47 1.06 -7.83
N LYS A 129 -0.80 -0.20 -8.08
CA LYS A 129 -2.08 -0.62 -8.62
C LYS A 129 -2.79 -1.59 -7.71
N LEU A 130 -4.11 -1.43 -7.62
CA LEU A 130 -5.01 -2.35 -6.94
C LEU A 130 -6.11 -2.77 -7.92
N ALA A 131 -6.16 -4.05 -8.25
CA ALA A 131 -7.18 -4.61 -9.11
C ALA A 131 -8.16 -5.46 -8.30
N PHE A 132 -9.44 -5.27 -8.55
CA PHE A 132 -10.49 -6.16 -8.08
C PHE A 132 -10.79 -7.21 -9.14
N LEU A 133 -10.82 -8.45 -8.70
CA LEU A 133 -10.99 -9.60 -9.59
C LEU A 133 -12.38 -10.21 -9.42
N SER A 134 -12.92 -10.75 -10.50
CA SER A 134 -14.10 -11.59 -10.45
C SER A 134 -13.78 -12.98 -9.86
N ASP A 135 -14.80 -13.75 -9.52
CA ASP A 135 -14.65 -15.13 -9.04
C ASP A 135 -13.89 -16.04 -10.02
N ALA A 136 -13.88 -15.68 -11.30
CA ALA A 136 -13.13 -16.37 -12.35
C ALA A 136 -11.70 -15.82 -12.55
N GLY A 137 -11.26 -14.85 -11.72
CA GLY A 137 -9.94 -14.24 -11.79
C GLY A 137 -9.79 -13.14 -12.85
N PHE A 138 -10.87 -12.72 -13.50
CA PHE A 138 -10.81 -11.60 -14.46
C PHE A 138 -10.83 -10.26 -13.71
N GLN A 139 -9.99 -9.33 -14.16
CA GLN A 139 -9.98 -7.96 -13.64
C GLN A 139 -11.30 -7.26 -13.99
N LEU A 140 -11.98 -6.75 -12.97
CA LEU A 140 -13.22 -5.98 -13.11
C LEU A 140 -12.99 -4.48 -13.01
N LEU A 141 -12.07 -4.08 -12.14
CA LEU A 141 -11.83 -2.69 -11.82
C LEU A 141 -10.37 -2.53 -11.38
N GLU A 142 -9.68 -1.50 -11.84
CA GLU A 142 -8.31 -1.18 -11.43
C GLU A 142 -8.24 0.24 -10.90
N PHE A 143 -7.60 0.38 -9.74
CA PHE A 143 -7.21 1.66 -9.17
C PHE A 143 -5.73 1.84 -9.34
N THR A 144 -5.31 2.96 -9.89
CA THR A 144 -3.91 3.37 -9.97
C THR A 144 -3.70 4.56 -9.03
N PHE A 145 -2.83 4.40 -8.03
CA PHE A 145 -2.49 5.43 -7.05
C PHE A 145 -1.19 6.10 -7.47
N TRP A 146 -1.22 7.43 -7.57
CA TRP A 146 -0.13 8.25 -8.08
C TRP A 146 0.50 9.11 -6.99
N GLU A 147 1.76 9.49 -7.24
CA GLU A 147 2.50 10.39 -6.36
C GLU A 147 2.59 9.83 -4.93
N ILE A 148 3.09 8.60 -4.86
CA ILE A 148 3.17 7.82 -3.64
C ILE A 148 4.32 8.32 -2.76
N THR A 149 4.01 8.52 -1.48
CA THR A 149 5.01 8.82 -0.45
C THR A 149 4.83 7.86 0.72
N PRO A 150 5.86 7.12 1.15
CA PRO A 150 5.78 6.28 2.34
C PRO A 150 5.68 7.18 3.57
N THR A 151 4.73 6.87 4.46
CA THR A 151 4.50 7.66 5.68
C THR A 151 4.89 6.91 6.94
N ASN A 152 4.66 5.60 6.97
CA ASN A 152 4.95 4.79 8.14
C ASN A 152 5.08 3.30 7.78
N THR A 153 5.89 2.58 8.57
CA THR A 153 5.90 1.13 8.67
C THR A 153 5.64 0.74 10.11
N SER A 154 4.89 -0.34 10.35
CA SER A 154 4.69 -0.83 11.70
C SER A 154 6.01 -1.34 12.31
N GLU A 155 6.05 -1.38 13.63
CA GLU A 155 7.19 -1.93 14.36
C GLU A 155 7.38 -3.43 14.07
N LEU A 156 8.63 -3.85 13.91
CA LEU A 156 8.99 -5.26 13.84
C LEU A 156 9.17 -5.81 15.26
N LYS A 157 8.22 -6.63 15.72
CA LYS A 157 8.30 -7.29 17.03
C LYS A 157 8.98 -8.64 16.89
N LEU A 158 10.17 -8.76 17.45
CA LEU A 158 10.92 -10.02 17.52
C LEU A 158 10.64 -10.69 18.88
N SER A 159 10.09 -11.90 18.87
CA SER A 159 9.82 -12.64 20.10
C SER A 159 10.18 -14.12 19.93
N TYR A 160 10.96 -14.67 20.88
CA TYR A 160 11.25 -16.09 20.95
C TYR A 160 10.10 -16.92 21.59
N ALA A 161 9.11 -16.26 22.19
CA ALA A 161 8.03 -16.89 22.95
C ALA A 161 6.77 -17.19 22.12
N ALA A 162 6.79 -17.04 20.81
CA ALA A 162 5.64 -17.35 19.97
C ALA A 162 5.46 -18.88 19.87
N THR A 163 4.59 -19.42 20.69
CA THR A 163 4.23 -20.86 20.73
C THR A 163 3.23 -21.28 19.66
N VAL A 164 2.69 -20.33 18.92
CA VAL A 164 1.71 -20.56 17.82
C VAL A 164 2.28 -19.96 16.56
N ALA A 165 2.26 -20.71 15.47
CA ALA A 165 2.56 -20.24 14.12
C ALA A 165 1.51 -19.23 13.66
N SER A 166 1.46 -18.07 14.30
CA SER A 166 0.73 -16.92 13.79
C SER A 166 1.55 -16.32 12.65
N TYR A 167 0.91 -16.11 11.51
CA TYR A 167 1.53 -15.35 10.43
C TYR A 167 1.83 -13.95 10.96
N ASN A 168 3.10 -13.69 11.23
CA ASN A 168 3.51 -12.35 11.58
C ASN A 168 3.35 -11.47 10.34
N THR A 169 2.70 -10.36 10.53
CA THR A 169 2.46 -9.34 9.49
C THR A 169 3.04 -8.02 9.92
N PHE A 170 3.25 -7.15 8.96
CA PHE A 170 3.57 -5.75 9.19
C PHE A 170 2.76 -4.88 8.24
N ASP A 171 2.48 -3.66 8.68
CA ASP A 171 1.72 -2.70 7.90
C ASP A 171 2.63 -1.65 7.29
N ILE A 172 2.33 -1.31 6.06
CA ILE A 172 2.93 -0.21 5.32
C ILE A 172 1.85 0.83 5.09
N LYS A 173 2.13 2.09 5.42
CA LYS A 173 1.25 3.20 5.11
C LYS A 173 1.88 4.06 4.02
N LEU A 174 1.15 4.18 2.92
CA LEU A 174 1.50 4.99 1.77
C LEU A 174 0.50 6.14 1.64
N ARG A 175 0.99 7.35 1.48
CA ARG A 175 0.15 8.48 1.09
C ARG A 175 0.23 8.65 -0.40
N TYR A 176 -0.92 8.85 -1.05
CA TYR A 176 -1.02 9.19 -2.47
C TYR A 176 -1.64 10.58 -2.62
N ASN A 177 -1.36 11.27 -3.73
CA ASN A 177 -1.98 12.57 -3.99
C ASN A 177 -3.22 12.46 -4.86
N ARG A 178 -3.22 11.54 -5.81
CA ARG A 178 -4.37 11.26 -6.68
C ARG A 178 -4.50 9.77 -6.98
N PHE A 179 -5.68 9.35 -7.43
CA PHE A 179 -5.91 8.02 -7.97
C PHE A 179 -6.81 8.10 -9.20
N ASP A 180 -6.64 7.14 -10.10
CA ASP A 180 -7.46 6.96 -11.29
C ASP A 180 -8.18 5.61 -11.21
N ILE A 181 -9.36 5.53 -11.78
CA ILE A 181 -10.18 4.32 -11.87
C ILE A 181 -10.27 3.94 -13.35
N ASN A 182 -9.88 2.71 -13.68
CA ASN A 182 -9.87 2.15 -15.04
C ASN A 182 -10.74 0.90 -15.13
#